data_be68758fcba294a56288ad971c1c67e7
#
_entry.id   be68758fcba294a56288ad971c1c67e7
#
_cell.length_a   1.000
_cell.length_b   1.000
_cell.length_c   1.000
_cell.angle_alpha   90.00
_cell.angle_beta   90.00
_cell.angle_gamma   90.00
#
_symmetry.space_group_name_H-M   'P 1'
#
loop_
_entity.id
_entity.type
_entity.pdbx_description
1 polymer ?
#
loop_
_entity_poly.entity_id
_entity_poly.type
_entity_poly.pdbx_seq_one_letter_code
_entity_poly.pdbx_strand_id
1 'polypeptide(L)'
;MTRGFVSRLIPVVRPARFGAAVALTFAAALPLRAQDSEPDRLARLDVGSRYAIELLVDSANSEGLPVRPLRLKAYEGISKKADGRQIVAAVRRELLALRVARVQLGDVDDEELEAAAAVVEAGAKPAQLGLFRTRVKNRSDLQALTIWASLMARGVPSEDASSAISKLWQDGADDATFVSLWNNVQSDILRGLNPGTALQNRIRETPGRAPPNKGTPPEGQQESERSE
;
A
#
# COMPACT_ATOMS: atom_id res chain seq x y z
N MET A 1 -64.67 -3.94 42.65
CA MET A 1 -64.68 -4.21 41.23
C MET A 1 -63.27 -3.85 40.67
N THR A 2 -62.45 -4.84 40.65
CA THR A 2 -61.00 -4.75 40.25
C THR A 2 -60.89 -5.11 38.81
N ARG A 3 -60.33 -4.21 37.94
CA ARG A 3 -59.94 -4.53 36.58
C ARG A 3 -58.42 -4.56 36.51
N GLY A 4 -57.88 -5.78 36.31
CA GLY A 4 -56.47 -6.04 36.07
C GLY A 4 -56.00 -5.53 34.72
N PHE A 5 -54.87 -4.85 34.76
CA PHE A 5 -54.15 -4.36 33.57
C PHE A 5 -53.06 -5.38 33.23
N VAL A 6 -53.28 -6.12 32.13
CA VAL A 6 -52.31 -7.10 31.67
C VAL A 6 -51.31 -6.38 30.75
N SER A 7 -50.12 -6.13 31.27
CA SER A 7 -48.98 -5.64 30.46
C SER A 7 -48.46 -6.75 29.57
N ARG A 8 -48.64 -6.59 28.26
CA ARG A 8 -47.98 -7.41 27.24
C ARG A 8 -46.53 -6.94 27.07
N LEU A 9 -45.60 -7.78 27.49
CA LEU A 9 -44.17 -7.66 27.15
C LEU A 9 -43.97 -7.99 25.66
N ILE A 10 -43.51 -7.01 24.90
CA ILE A 10 -43.06 -7.16 23.52
C ILE A 10 -41.58 -7.57 23.56
N PRO A 11 -41.17 -8.69 22.97
CA PRO A 11 -39.75 -9.04 22.91
C PRO A 11 -39.05 -8.14 21.89
N VAL A 12 -38.08 -7.35 22.36
CA VAL A 12 -37.17 -6.59 21.55
C VAL A 12 -36.17 -7.56 20.88
N VAL A 13 -36.37 -7.81 19.59
CA VAL A 13 -35.44 -8.55 18.77
C VAL A 13 -34.20 -7.67 18.51
N ARG A 14 -33.09 -7.99 19.14
CA ARG A 14 -31.79 -7.37 18.86
C ARG A 14 -31.25 -7.94 17.55
N PRO A 15 -30.85 -7.11 16.56
CA PRO A 15 -30.13 -7.61 15.38
C PRO A 15 -28.71 -8.06 15.78
N ALA A 16 -28.42 -9.32 15.52
CA ALA A 16 -27.08 -9.88 15.67
C ALA A 16 -26.13 -9.20 14.66
N ARG A 17 -25.22 -8.37 15.16
CA ARG A 17 -24.10 -7.86 14.39
C ARG A 17 -23.07 -8.98 14.26
N PHE A 18 -23.03 -9.62 13.10
CA PHE A 18 -21.93 -10.48 12.70
C PHE A 18 -20.70 -9.59 12.45
N GLY A 19 -19.90 -9.38 13.46
CA GLY A 19 -18.55 -8.87 13.34
C GLY A 19 -17.66 -10.00 12.89
N ALA A 20 -17.30 -10.03 11.60
CA ALA A 20 -16.21 -10.87 11.12
C ALA A 20 -14.89 -10.29 11.65
N ALA A 21 -14.44 -10.77 12.80
CA ALA A 21 -13.10 -10.55 13.30
C ALA A 21 -12.14 -11.37 12.41
N VAL A 22 -11.47 -10.68 11.47
CA VAL A 22 -10.30 -11.23 10.79
C VAL A 22 -9.15 -11.18 11.79
N ALA A 23 -8.98 -12.26 12.55
CA ALA A 23 -7.80 -12.50 13.35
C ALA A 23 -6.63 -12.78 12.40
N LEU A 24 -5.73 -11.81 12.21
CA LEU A 24 -4.40 -12.05 11.66
C LEU A 24 -3.59 -12.83 12.71
N THR A 25 -3.67 -14.14 12.67
CA THR A 25 -2.72 -15.00 13.37
C THR A 25 -1.40 -14.96 12.61
N PHE A 26 -0.42 -14.32 13.22
CA PHE A 26 1.00 -14.49 12.89
C PHE A 26 1.35 -15.95 13.20
N ALA A 27 1.29 -16.82 12.19
CA ALA A 27 1.74 -18.19 12.31
C ALA A 27 3.26 -18.20 12.17
N ALA A 28 3.90 -18.66 13.24
CA ALA A 28 5.32 -18.92 13.33
C ALA A 28 5.84 -19.71 12.12
N ALA A 29 7.05 -19.35 11.69
CA ALA A 29 7.79 -19.96 10.61
C ALA A 29 7.96 -21.47 10.85
N LEU A 30 7.21 -22.28 10.12
CA LEU A 30 7.57 -23.66 9.85
C LEU A 30 8.41 -23.69 8.56
N PRO A 31 9.47 -24.48 8.47
CA PRO A 31 10.24 -24.60 7.24
C PRO A 31 9.33 -25.27 6.20
N LEU A 32 8.84 -24.46 5.27
CA LEU A 32 8.02 -24.92 4.17
C LEU A 32 8.91 -25.66 3.17
N ARG A 33 9.01 -26.95 3.37
CA ARG A 33 9.52 -27.88 2.37
C ARG A 33 8.34 -28.32 1.52
N ALA A 34 8.00 -27.52 0.55
CA ALA A 34 7.32 -27.95 -0.67
C ALA A 34 7.61 -26.90 -1.73
N GLN A 35 8.70 -27.08 -2.47
CA GLN A 35 8.87 -26.50 -3.78
C GLN A 35 7.84 -27.16 -4.70
N ASP A 36 6.57 -26.78 -4.60
CA ASP A 36 5.65 -26.94 -5.71
C ASP A 36 6.21 -26.07 -6.82
N SER A 37 6.75 -26.69 -7.86
CA SER A 37 7.24 -26.01 -9.04
C SER A 37 6.16 -25.05 -9.56
N GLU A 38 6.55 -23.81 -9.88
CA GLU A 38 5.65 -22.77 -10.39
C GLU A 38 4.65 -23.20 -11.46
N PRO A 39 5.02 -24.10 -12.41
CA PRO A 39 4.10 -24.65 -13.42
C PRO A 39 2.90 -25.39 -12.83
N ASP A 40 3.06 -25.99 -11.66
CA ASP A 40 2.06 -26.89 -11.06
C ASP A 40 0.85 -26.13 -10.47
N ARG A 41 1.03 -24.89 -10.04
CA ARG A 41 -0.09 -24.07 -9.51
C ARG A 41 -1.05 -23.63 -10.61
N LEU A 42 -0.53 -23.20 -11.76
CA LEU A 42 -1.34 -22.79 -12.90
C LEU A 42 -2.06 -23.98 -13.54
N ALA A 43 -1.57 -25.22 -13.34
CA ALA A 43 -2.24 -26.44 -13.80
C ALA A 43 -3.64 -26.65 -13.18
N ARG A 44 -3.96 -25.95 -12.09
CA ARG A 44 -5.31 -25.98 -11.47
C ARG A 44 -6.35 -25.17 -12.25
N LEU A 45 -5.93 -24.35 -13.19
CA LEU A 45 -6.81 -23.57 -14.06
C LEU A 45 -7.23 -24.38 -15.29
N ASP A 46 -8.34 -24.00 -15.87
CA ASP A 46 -8.69 -24.48 -17.20
C ASP A 46 -7.62 -24.07 -18.24
N VAL A 47 -7.53 -24.85 -19.32
CA VAL A 47 -6.49 -24.68 -20.34
C VAL A 47 -6.49 -23.29 -20.95
N GLY A 48 -7.69 -22.71 -21.20
CA GLY A 48 -7.82 -21.38 -21.80
C GLY A 48 -7.32 -20.27 -20.87
N SER A 49 -7.69 -20.32 -19.58
CA SER A 49 -7.25 -19.34 -18.58
C SER A 49 -5.75 -19.44 -18.34
N ARG A 50 -5.19 -20.66 -18.24
CA ARG A 50 -3.75 -20.85 -18.11
C ARG A 50 -2.99 -20.25 -19.29
N TYR A 51 -3.38 -20.60 -20.51
CA TYR A 51 -2.74 -20.07 -21.71
C TYR A 51 -2.81 -18.55 -21.78
N ALA A 52 -3.95 -17.95 -21.44
CA ALA A 52 -4.09 -16.49 -21.42
C ALA A 52 -3.16 -15.83 -20.40
N ILE A 53 -2.94 -16.44 -19.22
CA ILE A 53 -1.99 -15.92 -18.22
C ILE A 53 -0.55 -16.03 -18.71
N GLU A 54 -0.18 -17.16 -19.32
CA GLU A 54 1.15 -17.37 -19.90
C GLU A 54 1.45 -16.29 -20.96
N LEU A 55 0.51 -15.99 -21.84
CA LEU A 55 0.65 -14.90 -22.83
C LEU A 55 0.87 -13.53 -22.17
N LEU A 56 0.19 -13.24 -21.06
CA LEU A 56 0.37 -11.98 -20.34
C LEU A 56 1.75 -11.90 -19.69
N VAL A 57 2.24 -13.02 -19.15
CA VAL A 57 3.59 -13.13 -18.57
C VAL A 57 4.66 -12.96 -19.65
N ASP A 58 4.48 -13.60 -20.81
CA ASP A 58 5.40 -13.47 -21.94
C ASP A 58 5.43 -12.02 -22.48
N SER A 59 4.26 -11.36 -22.53
CA SER A 59 4.18 -9.94 -22.89
C SER A 59 4.96 -9.07 -21.90
N ALA A 60 4.78 -9.25 -20.59
CA ALA A 60 5.53 -8.53 -19.57
C ALA A 60 7.05 -8.73 -19.74
N ASN A 61 7.47 -9.99 -19.91
CA ASN A 61 8.88 -10.35 -20.09
C ASN A 61 9.48 -9.69 -21.34
N SER A 62 8.77 -9.69 -22.45
CA SER A 62 9.22 -9.05 -23.70
C SER A 62 9.33 -7.52 -23.61
N GLU A 63 8.60 -6.91 -22.68
CA GLU A 63 8.61 -5.47 -22.40
C GLU A 63 9.63 -5.09 -21.31
N GLY A 64 10.37 -6.05 -20.74
CA GLY A 64 11.29 -5.82 -19.62
C GLY A 64 10.56 -5.43 -18.32
N LEU A 65 9.33 -5.90 -18.14
CA LEU A 65 8.55 -5.69 -16.94
C LEU A 65 8.69 -6.90 -15.98
N PRO A 66 8.62 -6.71 -14.65
CA PRO A 66 8.67 -7.81 -13.71
C PRO A 66 7.48 -8.76 -13.90
N VAL A 67 7.78 -10.05 -14.07
CA VAL A 67 6.76 -11.10 -14.26
C VAL A 67 6.23 -11.67 -12.94
N ARG A 68 6.99 -11.47 -11.86
CA ARG A 68 6.67 -11.99 -10.53
C ARG A 68 5.29 -11.51 -10.02
N PRO A 69 4.92 -10.21 -10.09
CA PRO A 69 3.62 -9.75 -9.62
C PRO A 69 2.46 -10.38 -10.40
N LEU A 70 2.59 -10.60 -11.71
CA LEU A 70 1.57 -11.26 -12.52
C LEU A 70 1.30 -12.69 -12.03
N ARG A 71 2.39 -13.45 -11.77
CA ARG A 71 2.29 -14.82 -11.26
C ARG A 71 1.68 -14.86 -9.86
N LEU A 72 2.10 -13.95 -8.97
CA LEU A 72 1.52 -13.84 -7.63
C LEU A 72 0.03 -13.52 -7.67
N LYS A 73 -0.41 -12.64 -8.57
CA LYS A 73 -1.83 -12.31 -8.78
C LYS A 73 -2.61 -13.54 -9.24
N ALA A 74 -2.05 -14.34 -10.15
CA ALA A 74 -2.68 -15.58 -10.58
C ALA A 74 -2.80 -16.59 -9.42
N TYR A 75 -1.75 -16.78 -8.63
CA TYR A 75 -1.73 -17.67 -7.47
C TYR A 75 -2.71 -17.22 -6.37
N GLU A 76 -2.82 -15.92 -6.14
CA GLU A 76 -3.81 -15.35 -5.24
C GLU A 76 -5.23 -15.72 -5.67
N GLY A 77 -5.54 -15.54 -6.95
CA GLY A 77 -6.84 -15.89 -7.51
C GLY A 77 -7.15 -17.39 -7.39
N ILE A 78 -6.16 -18.27 -7.67
CA ILE A 78 -6.28 -19.71 -7.50
C ILE A 78 -6.54 -20.08 -6.04
N SER A 79 -5.81 -19.48 -5.10
CA SER A 79 -5.96 -19.73 -3.66
C SER A 79 -7.35 -19.32 -3.15
N LYS A 80 -7.90 -18.25 -3.70
CA LYS A 80 -9.26 -17.76 -3.43
C LYS A 80 -10.35 -18.51 -4.18
N LYS A 81 -9.99 -19.50 -5.01
CA LYS A 81 -10.91 -20.28 -5.85
C LYS A 81 -11.75 -19.40 -6.78
N ALA A 82 -11.16 -18.31 -7.28
CA ALA A 82 -11.82 -17.43 -8.23
C ALA A 82 -11.98 -18.13 -9.60
N ASP A 83 -12.97 -17.69 -10.38
CA ASP A 83 -13.16 -18.16 -11.76
C ASP A 83 -11.96 -17.80 -12.64
N GLY A 84 -11.57 -18.69 -13.56
CA GLY A 84 -10.39 -18.50 -14.40
C GLY A 84 -10.42 -17.18 -15.19
N ARG A 85 -11.59 -16.75 -15.70
CA ARG A 85 -11.74 -15.47 -16.39
C ARG A 85 -11.50 -14.29 -15.46
N GLN A 86 -11.91 -14.38 -14.19
CA GLN A 86 -11.67 -13.35 -13.19
C GLN A 86 -10.17 -13.24 -12.87
N ILE A 87 -9.47 -14.38 -12.80
CA ILE A 87 -8.02 -14.43 -12.58
C ILE A 87 -7.29 -13.79 -13.76
N VAL A 88 -7.61 -14.16 -15.00
CA VAL A 88 -7.03 -13.55 -16.21
C VAL A 88 -7.26 -12.04 -16.24
N ALA A 89 -8.48 -11.58 -15.88
CA ALA A 89 -8.78 -10.15 -15.80
C ALA A 89 -7.96 -9.42 -14.73
N ALA A 90 -7.70 -10.06 -13.58
CA ALA A 90 -6.85 -9.51 -12.53
C ALA A 90 -5.39 -9.42 -12.98
N VAL A 91 -4.83 -10.48 -13.57
CA VAL A 91 -3.46 -10.49 -14.12
C VAL A 91 -3.29 -9.42 -15.23
N ARG A 92 -4.31 -9.25 -16.07
CA ARG A 92 -4.28 -8.19 -17.10
C ARG A 92 -4.26 -6.80 -16.50
N ARG A 93 -5.01 -6.54 -15.44
CA ARG A 93 -4.97 -5.24 -14.73
C ARG A 93 -3.61 -4.98 -14.12
N GLU A 94 -3.00 -6.00 -13.49
CA GLU A 94 -1.63 -5.91 -12.96
C GLU A 94 -0.63 -5.51 -14.06
N LEU A 95 -0.67 -6.19 -15.24
CA LEU A 95 0.20 -5.85 -16.36
C LEU A 95 -0.02 -4.40 -16.82
N LEU A 96 -1.28 -3.95 -16.92
CA LEU A 96 -1.58 -2.57 -17.30
C LEU A 96 -1.05 -1.57 -16.26
N ALA A 97 -1.16 -1.89 -14.97
CA ALA A 97 -0.62 -1.04 -13.91
C ALA A 97 0.90 -0.94 -13.97
N LEU A 98 1.62 -2.04 -14.23
CA LEU A 98 3.07 -2.03 -14.45
C LEU A 98 3.48 -1.18 -15.65
N ARG A 99 2.74 -1.28 -16.77
CA ARG A 99 2.99 -0.43 -17.95
C ARG A 99 2.81 1.05 -17.64
N VAL A 100 1.73 1.40 -16.93
CA VAL A 100 1.49 2.78 -16.51
C VAL A 100 2.59 3.25 -15.57
N ALA A 101 2.98 2.44 -14.59
CA ALA A 101 4.07 2.76 -13.67
C ALA A 101 5.40 3.00 -14.42
N ARG A 102 5.75 2.14 -15.37
CA ARG A 102 6.96 2.29 -16.21
C ARG A 102 6.95 3.60 -17.01
N VAL A 103 5.81 3.97 -17.58
CA VAL A 103 5.68 5.24 -18.32
C VAL A 103 5.86 6.44 -17.41
N GLN A 104 5.38 6.37 -16.15
CA GLN A 104 5.44 7.51 -15.23
C GLN A 104 6.77 7.63 -14.48
N LEU A 105 7.39 6.51 -14.11
CA LEU A 105 8.63 6.50 -13.33
C LEU A 105 9.90 6.42 -14.20
N GLY A 106 9.78 5.91 -15.43
CA GLY A 106 10.92 5.63 -16.28
C GLY A 106 11.67 4.37 -15.84
N ASP A 107 12.99 4.38 -15.97
CA ASP A 107 13.83 3.26 -15.56
C ASP A 107 14.10 3.32 -14.06
N VAL A 108 13.46 2.39 -13.35
CA VAL A 108 13.58 2.15 -11.90
C VAL A 108 13.71 0.65 -11.68
N ASP A 109 14.12 0.23 -10.48
CA ASP A 109 14.20 -1.18 -10.16
C ASP A 109 12.81 -1.84 -10.11
N ASP A 110 12.79 -3.18 -10.12
CA ASP A 110 11.55 -3.94 -10.16
C ASP A 110 10.69 -3.71 -8.92
N GLU A 111 11.29 -3.52 -7.74
CA GLU A 111 10.57 -3.33 -6.49
C GLU A 111 9.84 -1.97 -6.45
N GLU A 112 10.51 -0.92 -6.92
CA GLU A 112 9.89 0.41 -7.08
C GLU A 112 8.76 0.37 -8.11
N LEU A 113 8.98 -0.35 -9.22
CA LEU A 113 7.98 -0.49 -10.26
C LEU A 113 6.74 -1.26 -9.77
N GLU A 114 6.94 -2.35 -9.04
CA GLU A 114 5.86 -3.12 -8.40
C GLU A 114 5.08 -2.25 -7.40
N ALA A 115 5.76 -1.47 -6.57
CA ALA A 115 5.12 -0.56 -5.61
C ALA A 115 4.32 0.55 -6.32
N ALA A 116 4.85 1.11 -7.41
CA ALA A 116 4.13 2.10 -8.21
C ALA A 116 2.91 1.50 -8.92
N ALA A 117 3.01 0.27 -9.43
CA ALA A 117 1.87 -0.44 -10.00
C ALA A 117 0.76 -0.66 -8.95
N ALA A 118 1.12 -0.98 -7.71
CA ALA A 118 0.15 -1.09 -6.61
C ALA A 118 -0.56 0.26 -6.32
N VAL A 119 0.14 1.40 -6.43
CA VAL A 119 -0.47 2.74 -6.33
C VAL A 119 -1.50 2.96 -7.44
N VAL A 120 -1.17 2.55 -8.69
CA VAL A 120 -2.10 2.64 -9.84
C VAL A 120 -3.30 1.70 -9.64
N GLU A 121 -3.08 0.45 -9.22
CA GLU A 121 -4.17 -0.50 -8.93
C GLU A 121 -5.10 -0.01 -7.82
N ALA A 122 -4.57 0.68 -6.82
CA ALA A 122 -5.35 1.30 -5.76
C ALA A 122 -6.18 2.51 -6.24
N GLY A 123 -6.02 2.95 -7.50
CA GLY A 123 -6.83 3.97 -8.15
C GLY A 123 -6.18 5.35 -8.25
N ALA A 124 -4.87 5.47 -8.08
CA ALA A 124 -4.17 6.72 -8.34
C ALA A 124 -4.22 7.07 -9.83
N LYS A 125 -4.39 8.36 -10.13
CA LYS A 125 -4.28 8.85 -11.51
C LYS A 125 -2.81 8.79 -11.96
N PRO A 126 -2.50 8.36 -13.18
CA PRO A 126 -1.12 8.31 -13.68
C PRO A 126 -0.36 9.62 -13.49
N ALA A 127 -1.02 10.76 -13.72
CA ALA A 127 -0.41 12.08 -13.53
C ALA A 127 0.08 12.35 -12.09
N GLN A 128 -0.58 11.79 -11.06
CA GLN A 128 -0.15 11.94 -9.68
C GLN A 128 1.20 11.23 -9.45
N LEU A 129 1.36 10.04 -10.02
CA LEU A 129 2.61 9.27 -9.96
C LEU A 129 3.73 10.00 -10.72
N GLY A 130 3.45 10.52 -11.92
CA GLY A 130 4.41 11.34 -12.68
C GLY A 130 4.83 12.60 -11.94
N LEU A 131 3.90 13.32 -11.31
CA LEU A 131 4.21 14.48 -10.49
C LEU A 131 5.05 14.11 -9.25
N PHE A 132 4.77 13.00 -8.61
CA PHE A 132 5.58 12.48 -7.52
C PHE A 132 7.01 12.24 -8.01
N ARG A 133 7.20 11.52 -9.12
CA ARG A 133 8.52 11.25 -9.70
C ARG A 133 9.33 12.50 -10.02
N THR A 134 8.70 13.56 -10.53
CA THR A 134 9.43 14.82 -10.81
C THR A 134 9.99 15.50 -9.56
N ARG A 135 9.40 15.23 -8.40
CA ARG A 135 9.80 15.80 -7.10
C ARG A 135 10.84 14.95 -6.39
N VAL A 136 10.90 13.65 -6.73
CA VAL A 136 11.79 12.66 -6.14
C VAL A 136 12.98 12.46 -7.08
N LYS A 137 14.07 13.19 -6.84
CA LYS A 137 15.31 13.03 -7.62
C LYS A 137 16.34 12.25 -6.79
N ASN A 138 16.88 11.16 -7.35
CA ASN A 138 18.05 10.44 -6.83
C ASN A 138 17.94 9.75 -5.46
N ARG A 139 16.75 9.30 -5.06
CA ARG A 139 16.54 8.53 -3.84
C ARG A 139 15.52 7.43 -4.13
N SER A 140 15.71 6.24 -3.56
CA SER A 140 14.68 5.19 -3.61
C SER A 140 13.41 5.69 -2.96
N ASP A 141 12.29 5.50 -3.63
CA ASP A 141 10.96 5.93 -3.19
C ASP A 141 10.04 4.76 -2.85
N LEU A 142 10.60 3.55 -2.78
CA LEU A 142 9.90 2.30 -2.50
C LEU A 142 8.99 2.39 -1.27
N GLN A 143 9.51 2.91 -0.13
CA GLN A 143 8.73 3.03 1.09
C GLN A 143 7.57 4.01 0.94
N ALA A 144 7.81 5.15 0.31
CA ALA A 144 6.78 6.15 0.06
C ALA A 144 5.66 5.61 -0.84
N LEU A 145 6.00 4.90 -1.93
CA LEU A 145 5.05 4.26 -2.84
C LEU A 145 4.26 3.15 -2.13
N THR A 146 4.92 2.33 -1.33
CA THR A 146 4.28 1.26 -0.56
C THR A 146 3.25 1.82 0.43
N ILE A 147 3.60 2.89 1.15
CA ILE A 147 2.68 3.53 2.09
C ILE A 147 1.55 4.24 1.34
N TRP A 148 1.83 4.86 0.20
CA TRP A 148 0.79 5.48 -0.64
C TRP A 148 -0.26 4.45 -1.06
N ALA A 149 0.15 3.33 -1.66
CA ALA A 149 -0.76 2.24 -2.03
C ALA A 149 -1.55 1.72 -0.83
N SER A 150 -0.89 1.56 0.32
CA SER A 150 -1.51 1.07 1.56
C SER A 150 -2.58 2.01 2.12
N LEU A 151 -2.34 3.33 2.09
CA LEU A 151 -3.33 4.34 2.49
C LEU A 151 -4.58 4.27 1.62
N MET A 152 -4.39 4.21 0.29
CA MET A 152 -5.50 4.12 -0.66
C MET A 152 -6.28 2.81 -0.51
N ALA A 153 -5.61 1.69 -0.27
CA ALA A 153 -6.24 0.40 0.00
C ALA A 153 -7.12 0.41 1.27
N ARG A 154 -6.88 1.34 2.20
CA ARG A 154 -7.71 1.59 3.40
C ARG A 154 -8.81 2.62 3.19
N GLY A 155 -9.00 3.10 1.95
CA GLY A 155 -10.06 4.03 1.60
C GLY A 155 -9.68 5.51 1.77
N VAL A 156 -8.40 5.82 1.95
CA VAL A 156 -7.95 7.21 1.88
C VAL A 156 -8.13 7.71 0.44
N PRO A 157 -8.75 8.88 0.22
CA PRO A 157 -8.90 9.44 -1.12
C PRO A 157 -7.55 9.62 -1.82
N SER A 158 -7.51 9.31 -3.13
CA SER A 158 -6.27 9.34 -3.93
C SER A 158 -5.55 10.69 -3.88
N GLU A 159 -6.31 11.80 -3.90
CA GLU A 159 -5.74 13.15 -3.86
C GLU A 159 -5.13 13.49 -2.50
N ASP A 160 -5.80 13.09 -1.41
CA ASP A 160 -5.27 13.28 -0.06
C ASP A 160 -4.00 12.46 0.16
N ALA A 161 -4.01 11.17 -0.25
CA ALA A 161 -2.86 10.29 -0.12
C ALA A 161 -1.66 10.82 -0.93
N SER A 162 -1.86 11.18 -2.20
CA SER A 162 -0.78 11.71 -3.05
C SER A 162 -0.19 13.01 -2.52
N SER A 163 -1.04 13.91 -2.01
CA SER A 163 -0.62 15.19 -1.43
C SER A 163 0.19 14.98 -0.16
N ALA A 164 -0.27 14.10 0.73
CA ALA A 164 0.40 13.78 1.99
C ALA A 164 1.79 13.16 1.75
N ILE A 165 1.86 12.14 0.88
CA ILE A 165 3.14 11.48 0.54
C ILE A 165 4.11 12.46 -0.12
N SER A 166 3.62 13.26 -1.08
CA SER A 166 4.48 14.27 -1.75
C SER A 166 4.99 15.32 -0.77
N LYS A 167 4.15 15.77 0.15
CA LYS A 167 4.56 16.74 1.18
C LYS A 167 5.62 16.16 2.11
N LEU A 168 5.40 14.99 2.70
CA LEU A 168 6.37 14.36 3.58
C LEU A 168 7.70 14.12 2.88
N TRP A 169 7.66 13.72 1.62
CA TRP A 169 8.87 13.55 0.82
C TRP A 169 9.64 14.85 0.65
N GLN A 170 8.94 15.97 0.31
CA GLN A 170 9.53 17.29 0.19
C GLN A 170 10.12 17.79 1.51
N ASP A 171 9.47 17.48 2.63
CA ASP A 171 9.94 17.81 3.97
C ASP A 171 11.13 16.93 4.42
N GLY A 172 11.61 16.01 3.56
CA GLY A 172 12.75 15.14 3.84
C GLY A 172 12.46 14.01 4.81
N ALA A 173 11.20 13.55 4.87
CA ALA A 173 10.81 12.41 5.69
C ALA A 173 11.65 11.17 5.34
N ASP A 174 12.04 10.42 6.36
CA ASP A 174 12.69 9.12 6.25
C ASP A 174 11.65 7.99 6.25
N ASP A 175 12.11 6.77 5.99
CA ASP A 175 11.26 5.58 5.94
C ASP A 175 10.50 5.35 7.25
N ALA A 176 11.13 5.65 8.39
CA ALA A 176 10.50 5.52 9.70
C ALA A 176 9.31 6.48 9.86
N THR A 177 9.41 7.68 9.30
CA THR A 177 8.33 8.67 9.27
C THR A 177 7.14 8.16 8.44
N PHE A 178 7.38 7.58 7.26
CA PHE A 178 6.32 6.98 6.43
C PHE A 178 5.65 5.82 7.14
N VAL A 179 6.42 4.92 7.76
CA VAL A 179 5.88 3.80 8.55
C VAL A 179 5.07 4.29 9.74
N SER A 180 5.54 5.31 10.45
CA SER A 180 4.82 5.91 11.58
C SER A 180 3.50 6.54 11.14
N LEU A 181 3.50 7.27 10.03
CA LEU A 181 2.26 7.81 9.45
C LEU A 181 1.25 6.69 9.18
N TRP A 182 1.69 5.63 8.49
CA TRP A 182 0.83 4.49 8.18
C TRP A 182 0.23 3.87 9.44
N ASN A 183 1.06 3.54 10.44
CA ASN A 183 0.62 2.89 11.67
C ASN A 183 -0.41 3.75 12.43
N ASN A 184 -0.18 5.05 12.50
CA ASN A 184 -1.08 5.98 13.17
C ASN A 184 -2.40 6.12 12.43
N VAL A 185 -2.38 6.31 11.10
CA VAL A 185 -3.59 6.40 10.27
C VAL A 185 -4.39 5.10 10.36
N GLN A 186 -3.73 3.95 10.23
CA GLN A 186 -4.38 2.64 10.37
C GLN A 186 -5.06 2.48 11.75
N SER A 187 -4.37 2.87 12.81
CA SER A 187 -4.91 2.82 14.17
C SER A 187 -6.17 3.69 14.32
N ASP A 188 -6.17 4.88 13.75
CA ASP A 188 -7.31 5.79 13.80
C ASP A 188 -8.51 5.26 12.99
N ILE A 189 -8.26 4.67 11.81
CA ILE A 189 -9.31 4.01 11.01
C ILE A 189 -9.91 2.83 11.79
N LEU A 190 -9.09 2.03 12.48
CA LEU A 190 -9.57 0.92 13.31
C LEU A 190 -10.42 1.39 14.51
N ARG A 191 -10.19 2.61 15.00
CA ARG A 191 -11.01 3.26 16.02
C ARG A 191 -12.30 3.90 15.46
N GLY A 192 -12.51 3.82 14.15
CA GLY A 192 -13.72 4.29 13.49
C GLY A 192 -13.63 5.68 12.85
N LEU A 193 -12.45 6.29 12.76
CA LEU A 193 -12.30 7.54 12.03
C LEU A 193 -12.44 7.30 10.51
N ASN A 194 -13.00 8.31 9.83
CA ASN A 194 -12.98 8.32 8.36
C ASN A 194 -11.52 8.33 7.85
N PRO A 195 -11.16 7.52 6.84
CA PRO A 195 -9.78 7.39 6.37
C PRO A 195 -9.12 8.72 5.95
N GLY A 196 -9.85 9.57 5.22
CA GLY A 196 -9.34 10.90 4.84
C GLY A 196 -9.08 11.79 6.06
N THR A 197 -10.02 11.81 7.03
CA THR A 197 -9.87 12.57 8.28
C THR A 197 -8.69 12.05 9.11
N ALA A 198 -8.53 10.73 9.21
CA ALA A 198 -7.42 10.11 9.92
C ALA A 198 -6.07 10.58 9.33
N LEU A 199 -5.94 10.53 8.00
CA LEU A 199 -4.72 11.02 7.34
C LEU A 199 -4.48 12.51 7.60
N GLN A 200 -5.49 13.36 7.41
CA GLN A 200 -5.35 14.81 7.59
C GLN A 200 -4.92 15.18 9.02
N ASN A 201 -5.47 14.51 10.04
CA ASN A 201 -5.07 14.73 11.42
C ASN A 201 -3.58 14.41 11.63
N ARG A 202 -3.12 13.25 11.12
CA ARG A 202 -1.73 12.82 11.30
C ARG A 202 -0.73 13.67 10.53
N ILE A 203 -1.08 14.16 9.35
CA ILE A 203 -0.21 15.09 8.60
C ILE A 203 -0.04 16.43 9.34
N ARG A 204 -1.07 16.93 10.01
CA ARG A 204 -0.97 18.15 10.83
C ARG A 204 -0.08 17.96 12.07
N GLU A 205 -0.08 16.77 12.64
CA GLU A 205 0.70 16.40 13.83
C GLU A 205 2.15 16.05 13.49
N THR A 206 2.45 15.73 12.23
CA THR A 206 3.81 15.39 11.81
C THR A 206 4.59 16.70 11.61
N PRO A 207 5.51 17.06 12.52
CA PRO A 207 6.32 18.26 12.34
C PRO A 207 7.21 18.05 11.11
N GLY A 208 7.19 19.00 10.19
CA GLY A 208 8.20 19.05 9.14
C GLY A 208 9.58 19.00 9.80
N ARG A 209 10.44 18.07 9.37
CA ARG A 209 11.82 18.05 9.88
C ARG A 209 12.43 19.40 9.60
N ALA A 210 12.78 20.15 10.66
CA ALA A 210 13.54 21.39 10.50
C ALA A 210 14.77 21.08 9.63
N PRO A 211 15.10 21.90 8.63
CA PRO A 211 16.27 21.67 7.80
C PRO A 211 17.47 21.46 8.73
N PRO A 212 18.39 20.53 8.41
CA PRO A 212 19.55 20.28 9.26
C PRO A 212 20.23 21.62 9.49
N ASN A 213 20.36 21.98 10.76
CA ASN A 213 21.01 23.22 11.18
C ASN A 213 22.39 23.23 10.54
N LYS A 214 22.57 24.06 9.52
CA LYS A 214 23.90 24.28 8.91
C LYS A 214 24.75 24.89 10.03
N GLY A 215 25.51 24.00 10.66
CA GLY A 215 26.46 24.21 11.73
C GLY A 215 26.68 25.66 12.15
N THR A 216 26.20 25.98 13.34
CA THR A 216 26.90 27.01 14.15
C THR A 216 28.29 26.42 14.37
N PRO A 217 29.37 27.07 13.92
CA PRO A 217 30.71 26.61 14.24
C PRO A 217 30.84 26.58 15.77
N PRO A 218 31.59 25.62 16.36
CA PRO A 218 31.76 25.60 17.80
C PRO A 218 32.46 26.90 18.23
N GLU A 219 31.72 27.71 18.99
CA GLU A 219 32.26 28.86 19.75
C GLU A 219 33.20 28.28 20.80
N GLY A 220 34.50 28.27 20.50
CA GLY A 220 35.47 27.71 21.43
C GLY A 220 36.89 27.61 20.93
N GLN A 221 37.38 28.57 20.11
CA GLN A 221 38.83 28.71 19.85
C GLN A 221 39.21 30.16 19.52
N GLN A 222 38.93 31.09 20.43
CA GLN A 222 39.50 32.43 20.40
C GLN A 222 39.83 32.91 21.82
N GLU A 223 40.61 32.13 22.55
CA GLU A 223 41.26 32.61 23.77
C GLU A 223 42.57 31.85 24.00
N SER A 224 43.59 32.10 23.21
CA SER A 224 44.99 31.83 23.56
C SER A 224 46.02 32.49 22.65
N GLU A 225 45.79 33.69 22.14
CA GLU A 225 46.87 34.51 21.53
C GLU A 225 46.77 35.97 21.99
N ARG A 226 46.86 36.20 23.32
CA ARG A 226 47.21 37.49 23.90
C ARG A 226 47.93 37.29 25.21
N SER A 227 49.17 36.81 25.17
CA SER A 227 50.14 36.99 26.23
C SER A 227 51.52 36.56 25.68
N GLU A 228 52.18 37.47 24.99
CA GLU A 228 53.63 37.70 25.03
C GLU A 228 53.94 39.08 24.41
#